data_a8b81bfa6864aa7592e3194bed1e7af3
#
_entry.id   a8b81bfa6864aa7592e3194bed1e7af3
#
_cell.length_a   1.000
_cell.length_b   1.000
_cell.length_c   1.000
_cell.angle_alpha   90.00
_cell.angle_beta   90.00
_cell.angle_gamma   90.00
#
_symmetry.space_group_name_H-M   'P 1'
#
loop_
_entity.id
_entity.type
_entity.pdbx_description
1 polymer ?
#
loop_
_entity_poly.entity_id
_entity_poly.type
_entity_poly.pdbx_seq_one_letter_code
_entity_poly.pdbx_strand_id
1 'polypeptide(L)'
;MRTSALGHDLGHSPFGHAGERALDRCLADHGGFDHNAQTLRVVTALERRYPAFDGLNLTWETLEGLVKHNGPLTDAKGGVLPHAKSKTVPQDILDFEKIFPLAISDHAGLEAQVAALSDDIAYNTHDIDDGLRAGLFAIDELRE
;
A
#
# COMPACT_ATOMS: atom_id res chain seq x y z
N MET A 1 9.85 2.13 -10.94
CA MET A 1 8.88 1.14 -11.41
C MET A 1 9.01 -0.23 -10.73
N ARG A 2 10.09 -0.99 -10.93
CA ARG A 2 10.23 -2.32 -10.28
C ARG A 2 10.19 -2.27 -8.75
N THR A 3 10.79 -1.27 -8.12
CA THR A 3 10.90 -1.18 -6.65
C THR A 3 9.54 -0.95 -6.01
N SER A 4 8.70 -0.07 -6.56
CA SER A 4 7.35 0.18 -6.04
C SER A 4 6.46 -1.06 -6.18
N ALA A 5 6.48 -1.73 -7.34
CA ALA A 5 5.70 -2.95 -7.57
C ALA A 5 6.13 -4.14 -6.68
N LEU A 6 7.41 -4.23 -6.30
CA LEU A 6 7.89 -5.30 -5.43
C LEU A 6 7.82 -4.96 -3.94
N GLY A 7 7.72 -3.67 -3.62
CA GLY A 7 7.85 -3.19 -2.25
C GLY A 7 6.53 -2.78 -1.58
N HIS A 8 5.45 -2.60 -2.35
CA HIS A 8 4.21 -2.03 -1.81
C HIS A 8 3.58 -2.89 -0.70
N ASP A 9 3.75 -4.21 -0.76
CA ASP A 9 3.18 -5.17 0.18
C ASP A 9 4.14 -5.64 1.29
N LEU A 10 5.34 -5.06 1.43
CA LEU A 10 6.31 -5.48 2.44
C LEU A 10 5.79 -5.38 3.88
N GLY A 11 4.86 -4.46 4.13
CA GLY A 11 4.21 -4.27 5.42
C GLY A 11 2.92 -5.08 5.61
N HIS A 12 2.54 -5.91 4.62
CA HIS A 12 1.26 -6.61 4.69
C HIS A 12 1.25 -7.68 5.79
N SER A 13 0.12 -7.74 6.51
CA SER A 13 -0.08 -8.74 7.56
C SER A 13 -0.38 -10.13 6.96
N PRO A 14 -0.12 -11.22 7.71
CA PRO A 14 -0.65 -12.54 7.36
C PRO A 14 -2.17 -12.51 7.17
N PHE A 15 -2.68 -13.32 6.25
CA PHE A 15 -4.10 -13.42 5.89
C PHE A 15 -4.67 -12.19 5.17
N GLY A 16 -3.83 -11.44 4.47
CA GLY A 16 -4.23 -10.32 3.62
C GLY A 16 -5.04 -9.26 4.38
N HIS A 17 -5.98 -8.61 3.73
CA HIS A 17 -6.83 -7.58 4.35
C HIS A 17 -7.71 -8.09 5.51
N ALA A 18 -7.99 -9.40 5.61
CA ALA A 18 -8.68 -9.94 6.78
C ALA A 18 -7.82 -9.84 8.04
N GLY A 19 -6.53 -10.18 7.92
CA GLY A 19 -5.53 -10.03 8.97
C GLY A 19 -5.27 -8.57 9.32
N GLU A 20 -5.17 -7.71 8.32
CA GLU A 20 -5.02 -6.26 8.50
C GLU A 20 -6.17 -5.68 9.33
N ARG A 21 -7.43 -5.95 8.95
CA ARG A 21 -8.61 -5.51 9.72
C ARG A 21 -8.63 -6.07 11.15
N ALA A 22 -8.11 -7.27 11.37
CA ALA A 22 -8.02 -7.85 12.70
C ALA A 22 -6.96 -7.13 13.54
N LEU A 23 -5.78 -6.89 12.98
CA LEU A 23 -4.71 -6.13 13.64
C LEU A 23 -5.12 -4.69 13.93
N ASP A 24 -5.74 -4.01 12.97
CA ASP A 24 -6.23 -2.64 13.14
C ASP A 24 -7.18 -2.53 14.35
N ARG A 25 -8.13 -3.47 14.47
CA ARG A 25 -9.02 -3.52 15.64
C ARG A 25 -8.28 -3.81 16.95
N CYS A 26 -7.32 -4.73 16.94
CA CYS A 26 -6.56 -5.08 18.13
C CYS A 26 -5.64 -3.94 18.59
N LEU A 27 -5.18 -3.13 17.66
CA LEU A 27 -4.26 -2.01 17.90
C LEU A 27 -4.98 -0.64 17.94
N ALA A 28 -6.31 -0.60 17.98
CA ALA A 28 -7.08 0.64 17.93
C ALA A 28 -6.64 1.68 18.98
N ASP A 29 -6.33 1.24 20.20
CA ASP A 29 -5.84 2.11 21.28
C ASP A 29 -4.36 2.54 21.10
N HIS A 30 -3.67 1.99 20.09
CA HIS A 30 -2.27 2.23 19.78
C HIS A 30 -2.05 2.83 18.39
N GLY A 31 -3.08 3.40 17.78
CA GLY A 31 -3.00 4.05 16.46
C GLY A 31 -3.45 3.17 15.29
N GLY A 32 -3.91 1.94 15.57
CA GLY A 32 -4.39 1.01 14.55
C GLY A 32 -3.26 0.30 13.78
N PHE A 33 -3.61 -0.29 12.65
CA PHE A 33 -2.67 -0.92 11.73
C PHE A 33 -3.07 -0.66 10.28
N ASP A 34 -2.10 -0.24 9.48
CA ASP A 34 -2.23 -0.03 8.03
C ASP A 34 -0.97 -0.57 7.33
N HIS A 35 -1.15 -1.41 6.31
CA HIS A 35 -0.03 -2.08 5.63
C HIS A 35 0.88 -1.10 4.87
N ASN A 36 0.35 0.02 4.34
CA ASN A 36 1.16 1.03 3.66
C ASN A 36 2.04 1.79 4.66
N ALA A 37 1.47 2.15 5.82
CA ALA A 37 2.23 2.75 6.92
C ALA A 37 3.32 1.79 7.42
N GLN A 38 3.01 0.51 7.56
CA GLN A 38 3.99 -0.50 7.95
C GLN A 38 5.04 -0.71 6.86
N THR A 39 4.67 -0.72 5.57
CA THR A 39 5.63 -0.75 4.46
C THR A 39 6.60 0.43 4.54
N LEU A 40 6.07 1.65 4.71
CA LEU A 40 6.89 2.85 4.86
C LEU A 40 7.87 2.70 6.03
N ARG A 41 7.39 2.25 7.19
CA ARG A 41 8.22 2.01 8.37
C ARG A 41 9.30 0.96 8.14
N VAL A 42 8.97 -0.14 7.46
CA VAL A 42 9.94 -1.19 7.10
C VAL A 42 11.07 -0.59 6.26
N VAL A 43 10.74 0.09 5.16
CA VAL A 43 11.77 0.57 4.22
C VAL A 43 12.53 1.80 4.68
N THR A 44 12.00 2.57 5.63
CA THR A 44 12.65 3.80 6.11
C THR A 44 13.36 3.65 7.45
N ALA A 45 12.98 2.65 8.29
CA ALA A 45 13.48 2.55 9.64
C ALA A 45 13.87 1.13 10.08
N LEU A 46 13.09 0.09 9.72
CA LEU A 46 13.31 -1.24 10.27
C LEU A 46 14.36 -2.04 9.52
N GLU A 47 14.45 -1.88 8.20
CA GLU A 47 15.51 -2.50 7.39
C GLU A 47 16.87 -1.86 7.72
N ARG A 48 17.84 -2.72 8.04
CA ARG A 48 19.20 -2.30 8.44
C ARG A 48 20.22 -2.87 7.51
N ARG A 49 20.16 -2.45 6.26
CA ARG A 49 21.09 -2.89 5.22
C ARG A 49 22.45 -2.18 5.29
N TYR A 50 22.45 -0.95 5.77
CA TYR A 50 23.62 -0.08 5.76
C TYR A 50 24.01 0.32 7.19
N PRO A 51 25.32 0.23 7.58
CA PRO A 51 25.73 0.60 8.93
C PRO A 51 25.57 2.07 9.28
N ALA A 52 25.53 2.95 8.27
CA ALA A 52 25.56 4.39 8.45
C ALA A 52 24.18 5.03 8.66
N PHE A 53 23.10 4.32 8.32
CA PHE A 53 21.73 4.83 8.43
C PHE A 53 20.73 3.69 8.47
N ASP A 54 19.55 3.96 9.02
CA ASP A 54 18.40 3.06 9.03
C ASP A 54 17.66 3.11 7.68
N GLY A 55 16.96 2.05 7.35
CA GLY A 55 16.19 1.93 6.13
C GLY A 55 17.02 1.61 4.88
N LEU A 56 16.35 1.66 3.73
CA LEU A 56 16.91 1.25 2.43
C LEU A 56 17.42 2.43 1.59
N ASN A 57 17.30 3.65 2.07
CA ASN A 57 17.68 4.88 1.33
C ASN A 57 17.00 4.95 -0.04
N LEU A 58 15.70 4.75 -0.09
CA LEU A 58 14.91 4.79 -1.31
C LEU A 58 14.73 6.23 -1.80
N THR A 59 14.52 6.41 -3.11
CA THR A 59 14.24 7.73 -3.68
C THR A 59 12.85 8.22 -3.30
N TRP A 60 12.62 9.53 -3.41
CA TRP A 60 11.34 10.16 -3.14
C TRP A 60 10.20 9.52 -3.94
N GLU A 61 10.41 9.29 -5.23
CA GLU A 61 9.41 8.70 -6.12
C GLU A 61 9.04 7.27 -5.71
N THR A 62 10.00 6.53 -5.18
CA THR A 62 9.73 5.18 -4.68
C THR A 62 8.89 5.23 -3.41
N LEU A 63 9.26 6.08 -2.44
CA LEU A 63 8.53 6.25 -1.18
C LEU A 63 7.12 6.80 -1.42
N GLU A 64 7.01 7.80 -2.29
CA GLU A 64 5.73 8.32 -2.77
C GLU A 64 4.84 7.22 -3.32
N GLY A 65 5.40 6.41 -4.22
CA GLY A 65 4.70 5.30 -4.85
C GLY A 65 4.24 4.24 -3.85
N LEU A 66 5.06 3.88 -2.87
CA LEU A 66 4.67 2.91 -1.83
C LEU A 66 3.46 3.39 -1.00
N VAL A 67 3.41 4.69 -0.71
CA VAL A 67 2.35 5.28 0.13
C VAL A 67 1.08 5.60 -0.66
N LYS A 68 1.22 6.01 -1.93
CA LYS A 68 0.13 6.56 -2.74
C LYS A 68 -0.25 5.72 -3.98
N HIS A 69 0.20 4.48 -4.11
CA HIS A 69 -0.14 3.66 -5.30
C HIS A 69 -1.65 3.51 -5.48
N ASN A 70 -2.43 3.52 -4.42
CA ASN A 70 -3.90 3.48 -4.45
C ASN A 70 -4.56 4.88 -4.59
N GLY A 71 -3.78 5.93 -4.85
CA GLY A 71 -4.24 7.32 -5.00
C GLY A 71 -3.88 8.23 -3.82
N PRO A 72 -4.28 9.51 -3.88
CA PRO A 72 -4.07 10.46 -2.80
C PRO A 72 -4.70 9.99 -1.48
N LEU A 73 -4.10 10.34 -0.35
CA LEU A 73 -4.64 10.01 0.97
C LEU A 73 -5.56 11.10 1.51
N THR A 74 -5.31 12.35 1.10
CA THR A 74 -6.10 13.51 1.53
C THR A 74 -6.50 14.37 0.35
N ASP A 75 -7.50 15.21 0.54
CA ASP A 75 -7.77 16.34 -0.34
C ASP A 75 -6.79 17.51 -0.08
N ALA A 76 -6.86 18.56 -0.92
CA ALA A 76 -6.01 19.75 -0.77
C ALA A 76 -6.21 20.52 0.55
N LYS A 77 -7.25 20.22 1.31
CA LYS A 77 -7.56 20.82 2.62
C LYS A 77 -7.15 19.89 3.78
N GLY A 78 -6.56 18.74 3.49
CA GLY A 78 -6.17 17.75 4.49
C GLY A 78 -7.31 16.82 4.93
N GLY A 79 -8.49 16.88 4.30
CA GLY A 79 -9.58 15.95 4.54
C GLY A 79 -9.28 14.56 3.94
N VAL A 80 -9.59 13.50 4.66
CA VAL A 80 -9.42 12.12 4.15
C VAL A 80 -10.38 11.86 3.01
N LEU A 81 -9.89 11.29 1.93
CA LEU A 81 -10.69 11.02 0.74
C LEU A 81 -11.60 9.81 0.94
N PRO A 82 -12.80 9.79 0.33
CA PRO A 82 -13.78 8.71 0.52
C PRO A 82 -13.29 7.32 0.07
N HIS A 83 -12.34 7.26 -0.85
CA HIS A 83 -11.74 6.01 -1.33
C HIS A 83 -10.57 5.53 -0.45
N ALA A 84 -10.10 6.35 0.50
CA ALA A 84 -9.11 5.90 1.46
C ALA A 84 -9.70 4.76 2.29
N LYS A 85 -9.01 3.63 2.36
CA LYS A 85 -9.46 2.43 3.08
C LYS A 85 -9.65 2.69 4.58
N SER A 86 -8.94 3.69 5.11
CA SER A 86 -9.03 4.13 6.51
C SER A 86 -9.81 5.43 6.65
N LYS A 87 -10.47 5.62 7.80
CA LYS A 87 -11.16 6.87 8.16
C LYS A 87 -10.19 8.01 8.46
N THR A 88 -8.95 7.70 8.70
CA THR A 88 -7.88 8.65 9.03
C THR A 88 -6.61 8.25 8.30
N VAL A 89 -5.76 9.21 7.97
CA VAL A 89 -4.39 8.89 7.52
C VAL A 89 -3.62 8.31 8.70
N PRO A 90 -2.93 7.18 8.54
CA PRO A 90 -2.10 6.61 9.60
C PRO A 90 -1.10 7.61 10.16
N GLN A 91 -0.93 7.62 11.48
CA GLN A 91 -0.07 8.60 12.16
C GLN A 91 1.39 8.51 11.70
N ASP A 92 1.89 7.31 11.45
CA ASP A 92 3.26 7.09 10.96
C ASP A 92 3.49 7.79 9.60
N ILE A 93 2.51 7.79 8.71
CA ILE A 93 2.58 8.50 7.42
C ILE A 93 2.56 10.01 7.67
N LEU A 94 1.71 10.51 8.55
CA LEU A 94 1.65 11.93 8.89
C LEU A 94 2.94 12.43 9.54
N ASP A 95 3.57 11.62 10.36
CA ASP A 95 4.83 11.98 11.01
C ASP A 95 5.99 11.94 10.02
N PHE A 96 5.99 10.99 9.10
CA PHE A 96 6.97 10.95 8.01
C PHE A 96 6.81 12.14 7.05
N GLU A 97 5.58 12.51 6.69
CA GLU A 97 5.24 13.65 5.84
C GLU A 97 5.80 14.99 6.39
N LYS A 98 5.88 15.14 7.71
CA LYS A 98 6.47 16.35 8.36
C LYS A 98 7.98 16.45 8.16
N ILE A 99 8.66 15.31 8.04
CA ILE A 99 10.13 15.23 7.94
C ILE A 99 10.52 15.18 6.46
N PHE A 100 9.80 14.43 5.67
CA PHE A 100 10.07 14.18 4.25
C PHE A 100 8.75 14.19 3.48
N PRO A 101 8.30 15.37 2.99
CA PRO A 101 6.99 15.51 2.34
C PRO A 101 6.87 14.64 1.08
N LEU A 102 5.85 13.79 1.06
CA LEU A 102 5.49 12.91 -0.06
C LEU A 102 4.31 13.46 -0.89
N ALA A 103 3.84 14.67 -0.56
CA ALA A 103 2.70 15.30 -1.22
C ALA A 103 1.45 14.40 -1.22
N ILE A 104 1.05 13.93 -0.03
CA ILE A 104 -0.02 12.93 0.16
C ILE A 104 -1.40 13.38 -0.33
N SER A 105 -1.57 14.66 -0.67
CA SER A 105 -2.78 15.21 -1.30
C SER A 105 -2.79 15.09 -2.83
N ASP A 106 -1.66 14.82 -3.45
CA ASP A 106 -1.52 14.77 -4.90
C ASP A 106 -1.53 13.32 -5.40
N HIS A 107 -1.91 13.12 -6.65
CA HIS A 107 -1.79 11.81 -7.29
C HIS A 107 -0.32 11.39 -7.36
N ALA A 108 -0.08 10.11 -7.18
CA ALA A 108 1.25 9.52 -7.33
C ALA A 108 1.76 9.68 -8.77
N GLY A 109 3.07 9.65 -8.94
CA GLY A 109 3.73 9.66 -10.24
C GLY A 109 3.28 8.47 -11.12
N LEU A 110 3.48 8.61 -12.43
CA LEU A 110 3.03 7.60 -13.43
C LEU A 110 3.57 6.20 -13.13
N GLU A 111 4.76 6.10 -12.59
CA GLU A 111 5.39 4.81 -12.24
C GLU A 111 4.63 4.07 -11.13
N ALA A 112 4.13 4.77 -10.14
CA ALA A 112 3.32 4.21 -9.09
C ALA A 112 1.92 3.82 -9.60
N GLN A 113 1.33 4.64 -10.47
CA GLN A 113 0.04 4.33 -11.10
C GLN A 113 0.13 3.06 -11.97
N VAL A 114 1.21 2.90 -12.73
CA VAL A 114 1.46 1.66 -13.50
C VAL A 114 1.68 0.47 -12.57
N ALA A 115 2.35 0.65 -11.44
CA ALA A 115 2.53 -0.42 -10.45
C ALA A 115 1.18 -0.86 -9.86
N ALA A 116 0.31 0.08 -9.49
CA ALA A 116 -1.04 -0.20 -9.01
C ALA A 116 -1.90 -0.95 -10.04
N LEU A 117 -1.90 -0.48 -11.28
CA LEU A 117 -2.61 -1.17 -12.36
C LEU A 117 -2.09 -2.59 -12.60
N SER A 118 -0.78 -2.79 -12.48
CA SER A 118 -0.17 -4.13 -12.63
C SER A 118 -0.58 -5.06 -11.49
N ASP A 119 -0.73 -4.53 -10.28
CA ASP A 119 -1.22 -5.26 -9.12
C ASP A 119 -2.69 -5.67 -9.30
N ASP A 120 -3.54 -4.75 -9.73
CA ASP A 120 -4.95 -5.05 -10.06
C ASP A 120 -5.07 -6.16 -11.12
N ILE A 121 -4.23 -6.12 -12.16
CA ILE A 121 -4.20 -7.17 -13.20
C ILE A 121 -3.78 -8.51 -12.60
N ALA A 122 -2.76 -8.52 -11.76
CA ALA A 122 -2.27 -9.75 -11.11
C ALA A 122 -3.35 -10.35 -10.20
N TYR A 123 -3.99 -9.54 -9.36
CA TYR A 123 -5.10 -9.96 -8.50
C TYR A 123 -6.24 -10.57 -9.31
N ASN A 124 -6.74 -9.85 -10.29
CA ASN A 124 -7.85 -10.34 -11.13
C ASN A 124 -7.49 -11.66 -11.84
N THR A 125 -6.25 -11.79 -12.31
CA THR A 125 -5.79 -13.01 -12.98
C THR A 125 -5.72 -14.19 -12.02
N HIS A 126 -5.22 -13.98 -10.80
CA HIS A 126 -5.18 -15.00 -9.76
C HIS A 126 -6.58 -15.41 -9.28
N ASP A 127 -7.47 -14.45 -9.07
CA ASP A 127 -8.84 -14.72 -8.66
C ASP A 127 -9.59 -15.56 -9.72
N ILE A 128 -9.36 -15.27 -11.01
CA ILE A 128 -9.93 -16.07 -12.11
C ILE A 128 -9.34 -17.49 -12.10
N ASP A 129 -8.01 -17.64 -11.98
CA ASP A 129 -7.38 -18.97 -11.93
C ASP A 129 -7.87 -19.79 -10.74
N ASP A 130 -7.98 -19.17 -9.56
CA ASP A 130 -8.49 -19.81 -8.36
C ASP A 130 -9.98 -20.20 -8.51
N GLY A 131 -10.79 -19.33 -9.08
CA GLY A 131 -12.20 -19.63 -9.37
C GLY A 131 -12.40 -20.81 -10.34
N LEU A 132 -11.58 -20.85 -11.40
CA LEU A 132 -11.58 -21.97 -12.36
C LEU A 132 -11.14 -23.27 -11.68
N ARG A 133 -10.07 -23.24 -10.88
CA ARG A 133 -9.58 -24.41 -10.13
C ARG A 133 -10.58 -24.92 -9.10
N ALA A 134 -11.28 -24.01 -8.45
CA ALA A 134 -12.32 -24.33 -7.47
C ALA A 134 -13.64 -24.79 -8.13
N GLY A 135 -13.76 -24.71 -9.46
CA GLY A 135 -14.99 -25.08 -10.19
C GLY A 135 -16.16 -24.15 -9.94
N LEU A 136 -15.90 -22.88 -9.58
CA LEU A 136 -16.94 -21.88 -9.35
C LEU A 136 -17.57 -21.40 -10.65
N PHE A 137 -16.83 -21.43 -11.76
CA PHE A 137 -17.25 -21.09 -13.11
C PHE A 137 -16.34 -21.77 -14.14
N ALA A 138 -16.79 -21.81 -15.40
CA ALA A 138 -16.03 -22.35 -16.52
C ALA A 138 -15.46 -21.23 -17.40
N ILE A 139 -14.39 -21.53 -18.15
CA ILE A 139 -13.71 -20.53 -19.01
C ILE A 139 -14.66 -19.96 -20.09
N ASP A 140 -15.65 -20.74 -20.53
CA ASP A 140 -16.62 -20.30 -21.54
C ASP A 140 -17.58 -19.23 -21.01
N GLU A 141 -17.80 -19.16 -19.69
CA GLU A 141 -18.63 -18.15 -19.02
C GLU A 141 -17.94 -16.79 -18.91
N LEU A 142 -16.61 -16.72 -19.18
CA LEU A 142 -15.83 -15.49 -19.16
C LEU A 142 -15.78 -14.78 -20.53
N ARG A 143 -16.48 -15.30 -21.54
CA ARG A 143 -16.41 -14.79 -22.92
C ARG A 143 -17.55 -13.84 -23.31
N GLU A 144 -18.44 -13.54 -22.40
CA GLU A 144 -19.50 -12.55 -22.59
C GLU A 144 -19.06 -11.17 -22.07
#